data_27fa6a80164fa124e3713fb337034104
#
_entry.id   27fa6a80164fa124e3713fb337034104
#
_cell.length_a   1.000
_cell.length_b   1.000
_cell.length_c   1.000
_cell.angle_alpha   90.00
_cell.angle_beta   90.00
_cell.angle_gamma   90.00
#
_symmetry.space_group_name_H-M   'P 1'
#
loop_
_entity.id
_entity.type
_entity.pdbx_description
1 polymer ?
#
loop_
_entity_poly.entity_id
_entity_poly.type
_entity_poly.pdbx_seq_one_letter_code
_entity_poly.pdbx_strand_id
1 'polypeptide(L)'
;MYGVDISQHNGIVDFEELKNNGVQFVIVRSSYGCNEDTNFLNNVVDANEAGLMVGAYHYSYALTAERALEEAKFLCNLIETTGVFLGLPVFLDMEDADGFKVSRGITDNRINDICRTFINYVKQKYDCGLYASYDWLTNIIDWKSLECAVWSAQWNSTDDFKGYMWQYTDRLNINGKTFDGNVLYID
;
A
#
# COMPACT_ATOMS: atom_id res chain seq x y z
N MET A 1 2.17 -16.46 0.69
CA MET A 1 3.52 -15.96 0.31
C MET A 1 3.96 -14.92 1.32
N TYR A 2 5.28 -14.82 1.58
CA TYR A 2 5.83 -13.81 2.50
C TYR A 2 6.45 -12.65 1.71
N GLY A 3 6.26 -11.43 2.18
CA GLY A 3 6.77 -10.23 1.54
C GLY A 3 7.02 -9.09 2.53
N VAL A 4 7.47 -7.98 2.00
CA VAL A 4 7.68 -6.74 2.75
C VAL A 4 7.02 -5.57 2.03
N ASP A 5 6.68 -4.52 2.76
CA ASP A 5 6.42 -3.22 2.14
C ASP A 5 7.51 -2.22 2.51
N ILE A 6 7.79 -1.33 1.57
CA ILE A 6 8.92 -0.39 1.66
C ILE A 6 8.59 0.98 1.07
N SER A 7 9.37 1.96 1.51
CA SER A 7 9.33 3.33 1.01
C SER A 7 10.74 3.93 0.99
N GLN A 8 10.87 5.20 0.62
CA GLN A 8 12.13 5.95 0.71
C GLN A 8 12.75 5.92 2.13
N HIS A 9 11.96 5.66 3.17
CA HIS A 9 12.45 5.62 4.56
C HIS A 9 13.32 4.39 4.84
N ASN A 10 13.21 3.32 4.05
CA ASN A 10 14.07 2.15 4.16
C ASN A 10 15.48 2.36 3.55
N GLY A 11 15.71 3.52 2.89
CA GLY A 11 16.97 3.82 2.24
C GLY A 11 17.27 2.88 1.07
N ILE A 12 18.53 2.46 0.93
CA ILE A 12 18.93 1.49 -0.10
C ILE A 12 18.54 0.08 0.37
N VAL A 13 17.78 -0.64 -0.44
CA VAL A 13 17.32 -2.01 -0.19
C VAL A 13 18.10 -2.97 -1.08
N ASP A 14 18.59 -4.06 -0.50
CA ASP A 14 19.19 -5.17 -1.24
C ASP A 14 18.11 -6.24 -1.49
N PHE A 15 17.57 -6.26 -2.70
CA PHE A 15 16.47 -7.16 -3.07
C PHE A 15 16.91 -8.61 -3.24
N GLU A 16 18.17 -8.87 -3.61
CA GLU A 16 18.72 -10.22 -3.62
C GLU A 16 18.85 -10.76 -2.21
N GLU A 17 19.26 -9.92 -1.25
CA GLU A 17 19.29 -10.30 0.16
C GLU A 17 17.89 -10.59 0.69
N LEU A 18 16.88 -9.79 0.37
CA LEU A 18 15.48 -10.06 0.74
C LEU A 18 15.03 -11.42 0.21
N LYS A 19 15.25 -11.69 -1.07
CA LYS A 19 14.91 -12.95 -1.73
C LYS A 19 15.60 -14.15 -1.08
N ASN A 20 16.90 -14.03 -0.79
CA ASN A 20 17.67 -15.09 -0.12
C ASN A 20 17.17 -15.37 1.31
N ASN A 21 16.48 -14.43 1.94
CA ASN A 21 15.83 -14.59 3.24
C ASN A 21 14.35 -14.97 3.13
N GLY A 22 13.87 -15.40 1.95
CA GLY A 22 12.54 -15.97 1.75
C GLY A 22 11.45 -14.95 1.41
N VAL A 23 11.80 -13.68 1.15
CA VAL A 23 10.86 -12.69 0.62
C VAL A 23 10.52 -13.05 -0.82
N GLN A 24 9.24 -13.03 -1.16
CA GLN A 24 8.71 -13.43 -2.46
C GLN A 24 8.04 -12.28 -3.20
N PHE A 25 7.62 -11.24 -2.48
CA PHE A 25 7.02 -10.04 -3.05
C PHE A 25 7.37 -8.78 -2.25
N VAL A 26 7.25 -7.65 -2.91
CA VAL A 26 7.46 -6.31 -2.32
C VAL A 26 6.31 -5.39 -2.73
N ILE A 27 5.77 -4.63 -1.77
CA ILE A 27 4.84 -3.53 -2.05
C ILE A 27 5.61 -2.22 -1.84
N VAL A 28 5.79 -1.45 -2.91
CA VAL A 28 6.63 -0.25 -2.91
C VAL A 28 5.76 1.00 -2.83
N ARG A 29 6.05 1.91 -1.90
CA ARG A 29 5.37 3.20 -1.89
C ARG A 29 5.66 3.95 -3.18
N SER A 30 4.60 4.24 -3.94
CA SER A 30 4.71 5.03 -5.17
C SER A 30 4.73 6.53 -4.87
N SER A 31 3.85 6.95 -3.95
CA SER A 31 3.57 8.36 -3.72
C SER A 31 2.85 8.60 -2.40
N TYR A 32 2.81 9.85 -1.98
CA TYR A 32 2.04 10.34 -0.84
C TYR A 32 1.45 11.72 -1.16
N GLY A 33 0.13 11.88 -1.00
CA GLY A 33 -0.55 13.04 -1.56
C GLY A 33 -0.27 13.19 -3.07
N CYS A 34 0.22 14.32 -3.52
CA CYS A 34 0.68 14.50 -4.91
C CYS A 34 2.22 14.64 -4.98
N ASN A 35 2.95 13.85 -4.18
CA ASN A 35 4.39 13.80 -4.21
C ASN A 35 4.84 12.36 -4.49
N GLU A 36 5.78 12.20 -5.39
CA GLU A 36 6.43 10.93 -5.69
C GLU A 36 7.31 10.48 -4.50
N ASP A 37 7.33 9.18 -4.21
CA ASP A 37 8.37 8.61 -3.37
C ASP A 37 9.67 8.54 -4.17
N THR A 38 10.72 9.18 -3.65
CA THR A 38 11.98 9.39 -4.39
C THR A 38 12.69 8.09 -4.79
N ASN A 39 12.36 6.98 -4.13
CA ASN A 39 12.95 5.67 -4.42
C ASN A 39 12.01 4.76 -5.22
N PHE A 40 10.80 5.21 -5.57
CA PHE A 40 9.79 4.36 -6.20
C PHE A 40 10.30 3.65 -7.45
N LEU A 41 10.77 4.41 -8.44
CA LEU A 41 11.23 3.85 -9.70
C LEU A 41 12.36 2.84 -9.51
N ASN A 42 13.39 3.22 -8.76
CA ASN A 42 14.55 2.35 -8.52
C ASN A 42 14.13 1.08 -7.77
N ASN A 43 13.35 1.21 -6.70
CA ASN A 43 12.90 0.06 -5.93
C ASN A 43 12.06 -0.91 -6.77
N VAL A 44 11.19 -0.43 -7.66
CA VAL A 44 10.39 -1.30 -8.53
C VAL A 44 11.27 -2.00 -9.56
N VAL A 45 12.20 -1.29 -10.19
CA VAL A 45 13.13 -1.86 -11.19
C VAL A 45 14.00 -2.93 -10.53
N ASP A 46 14.68 -2.59 -9.44
CA ASP A 46 15.62 -3.48 -8.76
C ASP A 46 14.91 -4.74 -8.20
N ALA A 47 13.69 -4.57 -7.65
CA ALA A 47 12.90 -5.70 -7.16
C ALA A 47 12.44 -6.65 -8.29
N ASN A 48 12.03 -6.09 -9.44
CA ASN A 48 11.69 -6.90 -10.62
C ASN A 48 12.92 -7.62 -11.17
N GLU A 49 14.09 -6.95 -11.24
CA GLU A 49 15.35 -7.57 -11.68
C GLU A 49 15.79 -8.71 -10.76
N ALA A 50 15.58 -8.57 -9.45
CA ALA A 50 15.78 -9.65 -8.48
C ALA A 50 14.75 -10.80 -8.63
N GLY A 51 13.70 -10.61 -9.42
CA GLY A 51 12.64 -11.60 -9.68
C GLY A 51 11.63 -11.72 -8.53
N LEU A 52 11.43 -10.66 -7.74
CA LEU A 52 10.34 -10.55 -6.78
C LEU A 52 9.06 -10.10 -7.50
N MET A 53 7.90 -10.52 -6.99
CA MET A 53 6.65 -9.91 -7.43
C MET A 53 6.53 -8.52 -6.81
N VAL A 54 6.09 -7.52 -7.59
CA VAL A 54 6.04 -6.13 -7.17
C VAL A 54 4.63 -5.60 -7.26
N GLY A 55 4.16 -4.96 -6.18
CA GLY A 55 3.00 -4.10 -6.14
C GLY A 55 3.38 -2.70 -5.69
N ALA A 56 2.40 -1.83 -5.60
CA ALA A 56 2.62 -0.46 -5.14
C ALA A 56 1.58 -0.03 -4.11
N TYR A 57 1.91 1.00 -3.32
CA TYR A 57 0.91 1.68 -2.51
C TYR A 57 1.03 3.19 -2.59
N HIS A 58 -0.07 3.87 -2.36
CA HIS A 58 -0.18 5.32 -2.30
C HIS A 58 -0.70 5.74 -0.93
N TYR A 59 0.09 6.51 -0.17
CA TYR A 59 -0.32 7.08 1.12
C TYR A 59 -1.18 8.33 0.90
N SER A 60 -2.47 8.28 1.26
CA SER A 60 -3.38 9.37 1.01
C SER A 60 -3.34 10.45 2.09
N TYR A 61 -3.24 11.70 1.66
CA TYR A 61 -3.48 12.91 2.46
C TYR A 61 -4.80 13.60 2.13
N ALA A 62 -5.67 12.96 1.34
CA ALA A 62 -6.94 13.54 0.97
C ALA A 62 -7.86 13.74 2.19
N LEU A 63 -8.53 14.88 2.23
CA LEU A 63 -9.59 15.22 3.19
C LEU A 63 -10.96 15.35 2.52
N THR A 64 -11.00 15.28 1.19
CA THR A 64 -12.22 15.32 0.37
C THR A 64 -12.11 14.36 -0.83
N ALA A 65 -13.26 14.02 -1.43
CA ALA A 65 -13.31 13.19 -2.62
C ALA A 65 -12.59 13.84 -3.83
N GLU A 66 -12.68 15.16 -3.97
CA GLU A 66 -11.98 15.89 -5.04
C GLU A 66 -10.46 15.73 -4.91
N ARG A 67 -9.95 15.86 -3.68
CA ARG A 67 -8.53 15.68 -3.44
C ARG A 67 -8.09 14.23 -3.66
N ALA A 68 -8.92 13.27 -3.28
CA ALA A 68 -8.68 11.85 -3.56
C ALA A 68 -8.60 11.56 -5.06
N LEU A 69 -9.44 12.23 -5.86
CA LEU A 69 -9.39 12.12 -7.32
C LEU A 69 -8.09 12.70 -7.90
N GLU A 70 -7.60 13.82 -7.35
CA GLU A 70 -6.31 14.39 -7.76
C GLU A 70 -5.15 13.43 -7.44
N GLU A 71 -5.15 12.84 -6.25
CA GLU A 71 -4.15 11.85 -5.84
C GLU A 71 -4.20 10.60 -6.74
N ALA A 72 -5.39 10.09 -7.06
CA ALA A 72 -5.57 8.95 -7.95
C ALA A 72 -5.05 9.23 -9.37
N LYS A 73 -5.32 10.43 -9.91
CA LYS A 73 -4.78 10.86 -11.20
C LYS A 73 -3.26 10.98 -11.19
N PHE A 74 -2.72 11.55 -10.11
CA PHE A 74 -1.27 11.67 -9.92
C PHE A 74 -0.61 10.28 -9.93
N LEU A 75 -1.13 9.35 -9.15
CA LEU A 75 -0.64 7.97 -9.09
C LEU A 75 -0.66 7.29 -10.47
N CYS A 76 -1.80 7.34 -11.16
CA CYS A 76 -1.93 6.71 -12.48
C CYS A 76 -0.93 7.32 -13.49
N ASN A 77 -0.78 8.65 -13.49
CA ASN A 77 0.19 9.31 -14.35
C ASN A 77 1.63 8.93 -14.00
N LEU A 78 1.95 8.79 -12.71
CA LEU A 78 3.28 8.36 -12.27
C LEU A 78 3.61 6.96 -12.79
N ILE A 79 2.71 5.98 -12.64
CA ILE A 79 2.92 4.62 -13.14
C ILE A 79 3.04 4.61 -14.67
N GLU A 80 2.21 5.37 -15.38
CA GLU A 80 2.26 5.47 -16.85
C GLU A 80 3.58 6.09 -17.35
N THR A 81 4.04 7.16 -16.72
CA THR A 81 5.24 7.88 -17.15
C THR A 81 6.53 7.14 -16.82
N THR A 82 6.56 6.42 -15.73
CA THR A 82 7.71 5.59 -15.35
C THR A 82 7.76 4.28 -16.13
N GLY A 83 6.61 3.80 -16.62
CA GLY A 83 6.51 2.55 -17.38
C GLY A 83 6.87 1.31 -16.57
N VAL A 84 6.77 1.37 -15.23
CA VAL A 84 7.10 0.24 -14.34
C VAL A 84 6.11 -0.89 -14.50
N PHE A 85 6.60 -2.12 -14.37
CA PHE A 85 5.74 -3.32 -14.33
C PHE A 85 5.35 -3.64 -12.89
N LEU A 86 4.05 -3.77 -12.65
CA LEU A 86 3.48 -4.19 -11.36
C LEU A 86 2.72 -5.52 -11.58
N GLY A 87 3.18 -6.57 -10.92
CA GLY A 87 2.55 -7.89 -10.95
C GLY A 87 1.50 -8.10 -9.85
N LEU A 88 1.41 -7.18 -8.89
CA LEU A 88 0.45 -7.14 -7.79
C LEU A 88 -0.35 -5.84 -7.84
N PRO A 89 -1.51 -5.76 -7.13
CA PRO A 89 -2.34 -4.56 -7.12
C PRO A 89 -1.63 -3.30 -6.62
N VAL A 90 -2.19 -2.15 -6.96
CA VAL A 90 -1.89 -0.87 -6.34
C VAL A 90 -2.85 -0.65 -5.16
N PHE A 91 -2.34 -0.35 -3.98
CA PHE A 91 -3.16 -0.15 -2.79
C PHE A 91 -3.31 1.33 -2.45
N LEU A 92 -4.54 1.75 -2.19
CA LEU A 92 -4.79 2.98 -1.43
C LEU A 92 -4.46 2.71 0.03
N ASP A 93 -3.48 3.39 0.56
CA ASP A 93 -3.14 3.39 1.97
C ASP A 93 -3.95 4.47 2.68
N MET A 94 -4.98 4.02 3.41
CA MET A 94 -5.92 4.86 4.14
C MET A 94 -5.74 4.68 5.63
N GLU A 95 -4.90 5.52 6.20
CA GLU A 95 -4.59 5.56 7.62
C GLU A 95 -4.34 6.99 8.12
N ASP A 96 -4.03 7.16 9.38
CA ASP A 96 -3.71 8.45 9.99
C ASP A 96 -2.52 8.34 10.98
N ALA A 97 -1.43 7.70 10.54
CA ALA A 97 -0.26 7.45 11.38
C ALA A 97 0.38 8.74 11.92
N ASP A 98 0.26 9.84 11.21
CA ASP A 98 0.79 11.16 11.58
C ASP A 98 -0.24 12.10 12.24
N GLY A 99 -1.50 11.65 12.43
CA GLY A 99 -2.58 12.45 13.00
C GLY A 99 -3.09 13.58 12.10
N PHE A 100 -2.70 13.60 10.81
CA PHE A 100 -3.05 14.67 9.88
C PHE A 100 -4.55 14.78 9.64
N LYS A 101 -5.23 13.65 9.42
CA LYS A 101 -6.66 13.59 9.10
C LYS A 101 -7.53 13.89 10.34
N VAL A 102 -7.22 13.24 11.46
CA VAL A 102 -7.95 13.42 12.73
C VAL A 102 -7.82 14.85 13.24
N SER A 103 -6.65 15.46 13.19
CA SER A 103 -6.44 16.86 13.61
C SER A 103 -7.24 17.88 12.80
N ARG A 104 -7.73 17.49 11.62
CA ARG A 104 -8.57 18.29 10.72
C ARG A 104 -10.06 17.92 10.77
N GLY A 105 -10.43 17.05 11.71
CA GLY A 105 -11.83 16.66 11.94
C GLY A 105 -12.43 15.88 10.79
N ILE A 106 -11.67 15.00 10.16
CA ILE A 106 -12.21 14.09 9.14
C ILE A 106 -13.32 13.23 9.76
N THR A 107 -14.35 12.93 8.98
CA THR A 107 -15.46 12.06 9.41
C THR A 107 -15.41 10.74 8.64
N ASP A 108 -16.02 9.68 9.21
CA ASP A 108 -16.08 8.36 8.59
C ASP A 108 -16.72 8.41 7.18
N ASN A 109 -17.76 9.20 7.02
CA ASN A 109 -18.39 9.39 5.70
C ASN A 109 -17.39 9.95 4.66
N ARG A 110 -16.56 10.92 5.07
CA ARG A 110 -15.53 11.47 4.18
C ARG A 110 -14.43 10.45 3.87
N ILE A 111 -14.03 9.65 4.86
CA ILE A 111 -13.07 8.55 4.65
C ILE A 111 -13.62 7.58 3.59
N ASN A 112 -14.88 7.19 3.72
CA ASN A 112 -15.54 6.29 2.75
C ASN A 112 -15.67 6.90 1.36
N ASP A 113 -16.00 8.20 1.24
CA ASP A 113 -16.07 8.89 -0.04
C ASP A 113 -14.69 9.01 -0.72
N ILE A 114 -13.63 9.25 0.06
CA ILE A 114 -12.24 9.26 -0.40
C ILE A 114 -11.84 7.89 -0.94
N CYS A 115 -12.05 6.83 -0.16
CA CYS A 115 -11.72 5.47 -0.57
C CYS A 115 -12.44 5.09 -1.87
N ARG A 116 -13.76 5.33 -1.94
CA ARG A 116 -14.56 5.02 -3.12
C ARG A 116 -14.09 5.79 -4.35
N THR A 117 -13.82 7.09 -4.20
CA THR A 117 -13.41 7.93 -5.32
C THR A 117 -12.05 7.52 -5.86
N PHE A 118 -11.08 7.31 -4.99
CA PHE A 118 -9.73 6.90 -5.39
C PHE A 118 -9.74 5.53 -6.07
N ILE A 119 -10.30 4.53 -5.40
CA ILE A 119 -10.29 3.14 -5.88
C ILE A 119 -11.05 3.01 -7.20
N ASN A 120 -12.22 3.63 -7.33
CA ASN A 120 -12.98 3.58 -8.57
C ASN A 120 -12.25 4.24 -9.75
N TYR A 121 -11.47 5.28 -9.51
CA TYR A 121 -10.67 5.89 -10.58
C TYR A 121 -9.49 5.00 -10.98
N VAL A 122 -8.72 4.50 -10.01
CA VAL A 122 -7.53 3.67 -10.29
C VAL A 122 -7.92 2.34 -10.95
N LYS A 123 -9.03 1.71 -10.54
CA LYS A 123 -9.56 0.47 -11.13
C LYS A 123 -9.88 0.55 -12.62
N GLN A 124 -9.97 1.75 -13.20
CA GLN A 124 -10.14 1.89 -14.66
C GLN A 124 -8.87 1.55 -15.45
N LYS A 125 -7.71 1.49 -14.78
CA LYS A 125 -6.40 1.29 -15.41
C LYS A 125 -5.57 0.18 -14.78
N TYR A 126 -5.71 -0.05 -13.47
CA TYR A 126 -4.91 -0.98 -12.68
C TYR A 126 -5.77 -1.74 -11.69
N ASP A 127 -5.36 -2.95 -11.33
CA ASP A 127 -5.91 -3.60 -10.16
C ASP A 127 -5.63 -2.75 -8.93
N CYS A 128 -6.68 -2.41 -8.19
CA CYS A 128 -6.60 -1.51 -7.04
C CYS A 128 -7.21 -2.15 -5.81
N GLY A 129 -6.51 -2.05 -4.68
CA GLY A 129 -6.94 -2.51 -3.37
C GLY A 129 -6.94 -1.39 -2.33
N LEU A 130 -7.32 -1.75 -1.13
CA LEU A 130 -7.34 -0.91 0.07
C LEU A 130 -6.38 -1.48 1.12
N TYR A 131 -5.47 -0.65 1.65
CA TYR A 131 -4.78 -0.91 2.91
C TYR A 131 -5.36 -0.02 4.00
N ALA A 132 -5.61 -0.62 5.16
CA ALA A 132 -5.93 0.09 6.39
C ALA A 132 -5.68 -0.79 7.62
N SER A 133 -5.64 -0.18 8.81
CA SER A 133 -5.59 -0.92 10.07
C SER A 133 -6.84 -1.76 10.27
N TYR A 134 -6.71 -2.84 11.04
CA TYR A 134 -7.84 -3.69 11.45
C TYR A 134 -8.98 -2.88 12.07
N ASP A 135 -8.65 -1.90 12.91
CA ASP A 135 -9.63 -1.01 13.52
C ASP A 135 -10.41 -0.20 12.48
N TRP A 136 -9.72 0.42 11.52
CA TRP A 136 -10.39 1.19 10.49
C TRP A 136 -11.25 0.32 9.55
N LEU A 137 -10.78 -0.89 9.25
CA LEU A 137 -11.55 -1.85 8.43
C LEU A 137 -12.80 -2.37 9.12
N THR A 138 -12.78 -2.48 10.45
CA THR A 138 -13.91 -3.02 11.19
C THR A 138 -14.90 -1.97 11.69
N ASN A 139 -14.44 -0.73 11.91
CA ASN A 139 -15.24 0.30 12.58
C ASN A 139 -15.54 1.53 11.72
N ILE A 140 -14.73 1.83 10.68
CA ILE A 140 -14.80 3.11 9.95
C ILE A 140 -15.09 2.91 8.47
N ILE A 141 -14.38 2.00 7.79
CA ILE A 141 -14.45 1.85 6.34
C ILE A 141 -15.45 0.77 5.94
N ASP A 142 -16.41 1.14 5.12
CA ASP A 142 -17.29 0.18 4.42
C ASP A 142 -16.56 -0.47 3.24
N TRP A 143 -15.51 -1.25 3.57
CA TRP A 143 -14.65 -1.90 2.59
C TRP A 143 -15.40 -2.88 1.67
N LYS A 144 -16.51 -3.46 2.15
CA LYS A 144 -17.32 -4.41 1.35
C LYS A 144 -17.94 -3.74 0.13
N SER A 145 -18.31 -2.47 0.23
CA SER A 145 -18.86 -1.70 -0.87
C SER A 145 -17.83 -1.32 -1.94
N LEU A 146 -16.53 -1.48 -1.66
CA LEU A 146 -15.44 -1.11 -2.58
C LEU A 146 -15.11 -2.22 -3.59
N GLU A 147 -15.52 -3.47 -3.29
CA GLU A 147 -15.33 -4.64 -4.17
C GLU A 147 -13.85 -4.75 -4.65
N CYS A 148 -12.90 -4.62 -3.76
CA CYS A 148 -11.48 -4.63 -4.06
C CYS A 148 -10.69 -5.56 -3.12
N ALA A 149 -9.43 -5.84 -3.48
CA ALA A 149 -8.50 -6.52 -2.60
C ALA A 149 -8.29 -5.71 -1.32
N VAL A 150 -8.25 -6.38 -0.16
CA VAL A 150 -8.01 -5.71 1.12
C VAL A 150 -6.73 -6.22 1.74
N TRP A 151 -5.86 -5.29 2.08
CA TRP A 151 -4.62 -5.50 2.81
C TRP A 151 -4.81 -4.94 4.23
N SER A 152 -4.94 -5.83 5.20
CA SER A 152 -5.17 -5.47 6.61
C SER A 152 -3.86 -5.30 7.36
N ALA A 153 -3.74 -4.26 8.17
CA ALA A 153 -2.67 -4.13 9.15
C ALA A 153 -3.18 -4.52 10.55
N GLN A 154 -2.63 -5.59 11.08
CA GLN A 154 -2.88 -6.06 12.44
C GLN A 154 -1.62 -6.74 12.96
N TRP A 155 -0.85 -6.05 13.77
CA TRP A 155 0.42 -6.57 14.32
C TRP A 155 0.14 -7.54 15.46
N ASN A 156 -0.12 -8.78 15.09
CA ASN A 156 -0.55 -9.85 15.98
C ASN A 156 0.03 -11.20 15.51
N SER A 157 -0.16 -12.24 16.31
CA SER A 157 0.19 -13.62 15.96
C SER A 157 -0.82 -14.30 15.03
N THR A 158 -2.02 -13.73 14.90
CA THR A 158 -3.12 -14.24 14.06
C THR A 158 -3.73 -13.13 13.25
N ASP A 159 -4.12 -13.45 12.02
CA ASP A 159 -4.92 -12.56 11.18
C ASP A 159 -6.42 -12.78 11.46
N ASP A 160 -7.06 -11.82 12.09
CA ASP A 160 -8.49 -11.88 12.40
C ASP A 160 -9.36 -11.34 11.26
N PHE A 161 -8.76 -10.61 10.29
CA PHE A 161 -9.49 -10.05 9.15
C PHE A 161 -9.59 -11.01 7.96
N LYS A 162 -8.50 -11.70 7.63
CA LYS A 162 -8.37 -12.65 6.51
C LYS A 162 -8.78 -12.07 5.16
N GLY A 163 -8.13 -10.95 4.82
CA GLY A 163 -8.29 -10.30 3.53
C GLY A 163 -7.42 -10.92 2.43
N TYR A 164 -7.08 -10.13 1.43
CA TYR A 164 -6.15 -10.50 0.35
C TYR A 164 -4.70 -10.58 0.85
N MET A 165 -4.32 -9.64 1.74
CA MET A 165 -2.98 -9.55 2.32
C MET A 165 -3.06 -9.06 3.77
N TRP A 166 -2.10 -9.48 4.58
CA TRP A 166 -1.97 -9.14 6.00
C TRP A 166 -0.58 -8.60 6.32
N GLN A 167 -0.49 -7.36 6.83
CA GLN A 167 0.71 -6.82 7.46
C GLN A 167 0.71 -7.24 8.92
N TYR A 168 1.58 -8.19 9.27
CA TYR A 168 1.59 -8.83 10.59
C TYR A 168 2.57 -8.20 11.57
N THR A 169 3.49 -7.37 11.10
CA THR A 169 4.51 -6.71 11.93
C THR A 169 5.12 -5.51 11.23
N ASP A 170 5.51 -4.52 12.00
CA ASP A 170 6.36 -3.39 11.61
C ASP A 170 7.85 -3.61 11.93
N ARG A 171 8.24 -4.82 12.36
CA ARG A 171 9.57 -5.13 12.93
C ARG A 171 10.17 -6.43 12.42
N LEU A 172 9.94 -6.77 11.17
CA LEU A 172 10.62 -7.91 10.55
C LEU A 172 12.09 -7.56 10.37
N ASN A 173 12.95 -8.26 11.10
CA ASN A 173 14.40 -8.06 10.96
C ASN A 173 14.98 -9.02 9.91
N ILE A 174 15.64 -8.45 8.90
CA ILE A 174 16.40 -9.18 7.91
C ILE A 174 17.83 -8.60 7.91
N ASN A 175 18.78 -9.37 8.41
CA ASN A 175 20.20 -9.04 8.47
C ASN A 175 20.50 -7.64 9.07
N GLY A 176 19.77 -7.29 10.15
CA GLY A 176 19.95 -6.04 10.88
C GLY A 176 19.17 -4.84 10.34
N LYS A 177 18.46 -4.98 9.21
CA LYS A 177 17.48 -4.01 8.73
C LYS A 177 16.07 -4.40 9.14
N THR A 178 15.25 -3.40 9.43
CA THR A 178 13.84 -3.59 9.84
C THR A 178 12.93 -3.24 8.68
N PHE A 179 11.91 -4.08 8.46
CA PHE A 179 10.89 -3.95 7.43
C PHE A 179 9.50 -4.22 8.00
N ASP A 180 8.49 -3.74 7.34
CA ASP A 180 7.10 -4.17 7.55
C ASP A 180 6.90 -5.53 6.87
N GLY A 181 6.47 -6.52 7.64
CA GLY A 181 6.34 -7.89 7.18
C GLY A 181 4.91 -8.23 6.79
N ASN A 182 4.75 -8.92 5.65
CA ASN A 182 3.47 -9.21 5.04
C ASN A 182 3.28 -10.68 4.67
N VAL A 183 2.02 -11.12 4.73
CA VAL A 183 1.55 -12.41 4.20
C VAL A 183 0.51 -12.13 3.11
N LEU A 184 0.79 -12.60 1.89
CA LEU A 184 -0.16 -12.59 0.78
C LEU A 184 -0.84 -13.96 0.70
N TYR A 185 -2.17 -13.96 0.71
CA TYR A 185 -2.99 -15.16 0.56
C TYR A 185 -3.31 -15.36 -0.93
N ILE A 186 -2.75 -16.40 -1.52
CA ILE A 186 -3.04 -16.85 -2.89
C ILE A 186 -3.76 -18.18 -2.77
N ASP A 187 -4.92 -18.29 -3.39
CA ASP A 187 -5.64 -19.56 -3.56
C ASP A 187 -4.99 -20.44 -4.64
#